data_373675f298dec1d7b653018b6c06faf4
#
_entry.id   373675f298dec1d7b653018b6c06faf4
#
_cell.length_a   1.000
_cell.length_b   1.000
_cell.length_c   1.000
_cell.angle_alpha   90.00
_cell.angle_beta   90.00
_cell.angle_gamma   90.00
#
_symmetry.space_group_name_H-M   'P 1'
#
loop_
_entity.id
_entity.type
_entity.pdbx_description
1 polymer ?
#
loop_
_entity_poly.entity_id
_entity_poly.type
_entity_poly.pdbx_seq_one_letter_code
_entity_poly.pdbx_strand_id
1 'polypeptide(L)'
;MDDLNRKRHAVYKLTYHAVFVIKYRRRVMTEPIITHMRQYATHLIEQCYQGKLLELNGEPDHIHILFELPATAAPSVVVCSLKTQLSKEVRAKFWDEIKDKLWKDSFWSDSYFITTTGGCLLYTSPSPRDMRRS
;
A
#
# COMPACT_ATOMS: atom_id res chain seq x y z
N MET A 1 25.44 21.07 -8.30
CA MET A 1 25.16 20.85 -8.19
C MET A 1 24.87 20.94 -8.73
N ASP A 2 24.94 20.97 -9.04
CA ASP A 2 24.42 20.92 -9.06
C ASP A 2 24.04 20.62 -8.58
N ASP A 3 24.59 20.81 -8.37
CA ASP A 3 24.11 20.35 -7.39
C ASP A 3 22.95 21.07 -6.95
N LEU A 4 23.02 22.23 -6.73
CA LEU A 4 21.90 22.89 -6.29
C LEU A 4 20.82 22.64 -7.25
N ASN A 5 21.17 22.67 -8.43
CA ASN A 5 20.25 22.43 -9.38
C ASN A 5 19.83 21.08 -9.32
N ARG A 6 20.77 20.27 -9.17
CA ARG A 6 20.50 18.98 -9.07
C ARG A 6 19.85 18.82 -7.83
N LYS A 7 20.08 19.67 -6.97
CA LYS A 7 19.46 19.60 -5.80
C LYS A 7 18.18 20.09 -5.95
N ARG A 8 17.93 20.83 -6.92
CA ARG A 8 16.66 21.23 -7.12
C ARG A 8 15.98 20.09 -7.69
N HIS A 9 16.75 19.21 -8.21
CA HIS A 9 16.18 18.06 -8.71
C HIS A 9 16.38 16.99 -7.72
N ALA A 10 17.15 17.28 -6.72
CA ALA A 10 17.32 16.32 -5.74
C ALA A 10 16.01 16.29 -5.14
N VAL A 11 15.28 15.44 -5.45
CA VAL A 11 13.99 15.37 -5.01
C VAL A 11 13.96 14.93 -3.60
N TYR A 12 13.23 15.60 -2.78
CA TYR A 12 13.06 15.19 -1.43
C TYR A 12 12.29 13.92 -1.44
N LYS A 13 12.66 13.01 -0.57
CA LYS A 13 11.93 11.79 -0.38
C LYS A 13 11.09 11.91 0.87
N LEU A 14 9.85 11.47 0.76
CA LEU A 14 8.93 11.50 1.88
C LEU A 14 8.61 10.07 2.26
N THR A 15 8.57 9.79 3.55
CA THR A 15 8.29 8.45 4.05
C THR A 15 6.86 8.37 4.55
N TYR A 16 6.18 7.32 4.12
CA TYR A 16 4.78 7.11 4.44
C TYR A 16 4.55 5.78 5.11
N HIS A 17 3.56 5.74 5.97
CA HIS A 17 3.11 4.51 6.58
C HIS A 17 1.65 4.32 6.20
N ALA A 18 1.35 3.19 5.58
CA ALA A 18 -0.01 2.90 5.16
C ALA A 18 -0.49 1.59 5.78
N VAL A 19 -1.78 1.48 5.99
CA VAL A 19 -2.41 0.26 6.51
C VAL A 19 -3.54 -0.12 5.58
N PHE A 20 -3.52 -1.36 5.10
CA PHE A 20 -4.58 -1.90 4.26
C PHE A 20 -5.25 -3.02 5.03
N VAL A 21 -6.56 -3.01 5.10
CA VAL A 21 -7.33 -3.99 5.87
C VAL A 21 -8.13 -4.89 4.92
N ILE A 22 -8.17 -6.17 5.20
CA ILE A 22 -8.96 -7.12 4.42
C ILE A 22 -10.45 -6.82 4.63
N LYS A 23 -11.22 -6.93 3.57
CA LYS A 23 -12.67 -6.68 3.62
C LYS A 23 -13.31 -7.51 4.72
N TYR A 24 -14.07 -6.84 5.57
CA TYR A 24 -14.71 -7.45 6.74
C TYR A 24 -13.71 -8.09 7.69
N ARG A 25 -12.46 -7.65 7.64
CA ARG A 25 -11.38 -8.12 8.50
C ARG A 25 -11.22 -9.64 8.48
N ARG A 26 -11.43 -10.22 7.32
CA ARG A 26 -11.26 -11.65 7.16
C ARG A 26 -9.78 -11.99 7.29
N ARG A 27 -9.51 -13.16 7.85
CA ARG A 27 -8.13 -13.55 8.15
C ARG A 27 -7.55 -14.32 6.97
N VAL A 28 -7.06 -13.60 6.00
CA VAL A 28 -6.58 -14.15 4.74
C VAL A 28 -5.06 -14.27 4.70
N MET A 29 -4.37 -13.37 5.40
CA MET A 29 -2.91 -13.28 5.27
C MET A 29 -2.19 -14.43 5.99
N THR A 30 -1.18 -14.97 5.33
CA THR A 30 -0.26 -15.94 5.91
C THR A 30 1.14 -15.44 5.61
N GLU A 31 2.15 -16.03 6.23
CA GLU A 31 3.52 -15.61 5.99
C GLU A 31 3.94 -15.73 4.52
N PRO A 32 3.63 -16.82 3.83
CA PRO A 32 3.98 -16.89 2.41
C PRO A 32 3.31 -15.79 1.59
N ILE A 33 2.07 -15.43 1.91
CA ILE A 33 1.36 -14.38 1.20
C ILE A 33 2.03 -13.04 1.48
N ILE A 34 2.36 -12.77 2.73
CA ILE A 34 3.01 -11.52 3.11
C ILE A 34 4.38 -11.41 2.45
N THR A 35 5.13 -12.50 2.39
CA THR A 35 6.43 -12.52 1.74
C THR A 35 6.28 -12.18 0.25
N HIS A 36 5.29 -12.77 -0.40
CA HIS A 36 5.06 -12.49 -1.82
C HIS A 36 4.65 -11.03 -2.03
N MET A 37 3.80 -10.52 -1.15
CA MET A 37 3.39 -9.12 -1.23
C MET A 37 4.59 -8.20 -1.06
N ARG A 38 5.50 -8.55 -0.14
CA ARG A 38 6.68 -7.73 0.11
C ARG A 38 7.54 -7.66 -1.14
N GLN A 39 7.77 -8.81 -1.77
CA GLN A 39 8.57 -8.86 -2.99
C GLN A 39 7.93 -8.07 -4.12
N TYR A 40 6.64 -8.23 -4.30
CA TYR A 40 5.96 -7.54 -5.38
C TYR A 40 5.88 -6.04 -5.13
N ALA A 41 5.60 -5.64 -3.89
CA ALA A 41 5.51 -4.24 -3.54
C ALA A 41 6.86 -3.54 -3.72
N THR A 42 7.95 -4.23 -3.39
CA THR A 42 9.28 -3.69 -3.59
C THR A 42 9.48 -3.37 -5.06
N HIS A 43 9.16 -4.32 -5.92
CA HIS A 43 9.32 -4.15 -7.35
C HIS A 43 8.45 -2.99 -7.87
N LEU A 44 7.20 -2.97 -7.46
CA LEU A 44 6.26 -1.95 -7.94
C LEU A 44 6.70 -0.55 -7.52
N ILE A 45 7.03 -0.39 -6.26
CA ILE A 45 7.41 0.93 -5.75
C ILE A 45 8.70 1.41 -6.38
N GLU A 46 9.67 0.53 -6.50
CA GLU A 46 10.96 0.93 -7.04
C GLU A 46 10.95 1.14 -8.55
N GLN A 47 10.30 0.26 -9.28
CA GLN A 47 10.33 0.34 -10.74
C GLN A 47 9.32 1.32 -11.31
N CYS A 48 8.17 1.46 -10.69
CA CYS A 48 7.13 2.31 -11.25
C CYS A 48 7.07 3.71 -10.65
N TYR A 49 7.55 3.86 -9.42
CA TYR A 49 7.38 5.14 -8.72
C TYR A 49 8.69 5.73 -8.22
N GLN A 50 9.80 5.09 -8.52
CA GLN A 50 11.12 5.55 -8.10
C GLN A 50 11.22 5.74 -6.59
N GLY A 51 10.47 4.94 -5.86
CA GLY A 51 10.49 4.97 -4.41
C GLY A 51 11.29 3.81 -3.85
N LYS A 52 11.04 3.52 -2.58
CA LYS A 52 11.70 2.42 -1.91
C LYS A 52 10.78 1.83 -0.87
N LEU A 53 10.63 0.51 -0.87
CA LEU A 53 9.89 -0.16 0.18
C LEU A 53 10.83 -0.34 1.36
N LEU A 54 10.46 0.19 2.52
CA LEU A 54 11.26 0.06 3.73
C LEU A 54 10.82 -1.14 4.55
N GLU A 55 9.51 -1.38 4.62
CA GLU A 55 9.01 -2.46 5.43
C GLU A 55 7.60 -2.83 5.00
N LEU A 56 7.28 -4.10 5.01
CA LEU A 56 5.92 -4.57 4.80
C LEU A 56 5.72 -5.75 5.71
N ASN A 57 4.83 -5.60 6.67
CA ASN A 57 4.50 -6.65 7.63
C ASN A 57 3.00 -6.73 7.77
N GLY A 58 2.50 -7.78 8.35
CA GLY A 58 1.07 -7.93 8.46
C GLY A 58 0.61 -8.88 9.53
N GLU A 59 -0.66 -8.80 9.77
CA GLU A 59 -1.41 -9.70 10.62
C GLU A 59 -2.38 -10.41 9.70
N PRO A 60 -3.10 -11.43 10.18
CA PRO A 60 -4.01 -12.15 9.29
C PRO A 60 -5.04 -11.28 8.57
N ASP A 61 -5.47 -10.16 9.15
CA ASP A 61 -6.53 -9.34 8.57
C ASP A 61 -6.07 -7.98 8.04
N HIS A 62 -4.79 -7.67 8.07
CA HIS A 62 -4.30 -6.37 7.54
C HIS A 62 -2.79 -6.40 7.32
N ILE A 63 -2.29 -5.41 6.59
CA ILE A 63 -0.86 -5.23 6.41
C ILE A 63 -0.48 -3.79 6.69
N HIS A 64 0.77 -3.63 7.11
CA HIS A 64 1.38 -2.32 7.31
C HIS A 64 2.50 -2.17 6.29
N ILE A 65 2.56 -1.03 5.63
CA ILE A 65 3.60 -0.78 4.63
C ILE A 65 4.29 0.53 4.97
N LEU A 66 5.60 0.49 5.04
CA LEU A 66 6.42 1.69 5.24
C LEU A 66 7.23 1.88 3.97
N PHE A 67 7.10 3.03 3.34
CA PHE A 67 7.76 3.24 2.06
C PHE A 67 8.09 4.71 1.82
N GLU A 68 9.08 4.93 0.96
CA GLU A 68 9.50 6.26 0.57
C GLU A 68 9.09 6.53 -0.85
N LEU A 69 8.70 7.78 -1.12
CA LEU A 69 8.40 8.21 -2.48
C LEU A 69 9.06 9.56 -2.73
N PRO A 70 9.39 9.85 -3.98
CA PRO A 70 9.80 11.20 -4.33
C PRO A 70 8.67 12.17 -3.99
N ALA A 71 9.02 13.39 -3.63
CA ALA A 71 8.00 14.40 -3.29
C ALA A 71 7.04 14.68 -4.44
N THR A 72 7.44 14.34 -5.66
CA THR A 72 6.60 14.54 -6.84
C THR A 72 5.55 13.46 -7.02
N ALA A 73 5.65 12.34 -6.31
CA ALA A 73 4.69 11.26 -6.45
C ALA A 73 3.46 11.53 -5.59
N ALA A 74 2.30 11.16 -6.10
CA ALA A 74 1.06 11.30 -5.36
C ALA A 74 0.85 10.03 -4.53
N PRO A 75 0.90 10.09 -3.21
CA PRO A 75 0.77 8.89 -2.39
C PRO A 75 -0.56 8.15 -2.59
N SER A 76 -1.64 8.86 -2.87
CA SER A 76 -2.93 8.20 -3.08
C SER A 76 -2.92 7.35 -4.35
N VAL A 77 -2.21 7.81 -5.38
CA VAL A 77 -2.11 7.04 -6.61
C VAL A 77 -1.31 5.77 -6.37
N VAL A 78 -0.21 5.89 -5.64
CA VAL A 78 0.64 4.74 -5.33
C VAL A 78 -0.12 3.73 -4.49
N VAL A 79 -0.87 4.20 -3.49
CA VAL A 79 -1.66 3.31 -2.63
C VAL A 79 -2.72 2.57 -3.43
N CYS A 80 -3.42 3.25 -4.33
CA CYS A 80 -4.44 2.59 -5.15
C CYS A 80 -3.80 1.53 -6.03
N SER A 81 -2.64 1.83 -6.60
CA SER A 81 -1.92 0.87 -7.42
C SER A 81 -1.48 -0.33 -6.59
N LEU A 82 -0.95 -0.09 -5.40
CA LEU A 82 -0.53 -1.17 -4.52
C LEU A 82 -1.70 -2.07 -4.16
N LYS A 83 -2.82 -1.50 -3.75
CA LYS A 83 -3.98 -2.31 -3.38
C LYS A 83 -4.42 -3.18 -4.55
N THR A 84 -4.56 -2.58 -5.71
CA THR A 84 -5.02 -3.31 -6.89
C THR A 84 -4.06 -4.41 -7.28
N GLN A 85 -2.78 -4.07 -7.39
CA GLN A 85 -1.80 -5.04 -7.87
C GLN A 85 -1.52 -6.15 -6.86
N LEU A 86 -1.48 -5.82 -5.58
CA LEU A 86 -1.23 -6.84 -4.56
C LEU A 86 -2.38 -7.84 -4.50
N SER A 87 -3.62 -7.37 -4.60
CA SER A 87 -4.74 -8.30 -4.57
C SER A 87 -4.73 -9.20 -5.80
N LYS A 88 -4.36 -8.65 -6.96
CA LYS A 88 -4.29 -9.46 -8.18
C LYS A 88 -3.20 -10.51 -8.08
N GLU A 89 -2.04 -10.13 -7.54
CA GLU A 89 -0.91 -11.05 -7.40
C GLU A 89 -1.23 -12.18 -6.43
N VAL A 90 -1.86 -11.86 -5.33
CA VAL A 90 -2.19 -12.87 -4.34
C VAL A 90 -3.28 -13.80 -4.88
N ARG A 91 -4.27 -13.25 -5.57
CA ARG A 91 -5.31 -14.09 -6.17
C ARG A 91 -4.71 -15.03 -7.21
N ALA A 92 -3.78 -14.55 -8.00
CA ALA A 92 -3.18 -15.35 -9.04
C ALA A 92 -2.34 -16.48 -8.47
N LYS A 93 -1.63 -16.22 -7.38
CA LYS A 93 -0.69 -17.19 -6.85
C LYS A 93 -1.25 -18.07 -5.74
N PHE A 94 -2.17 -17.56 -4.94
CA PHE A 94 -2.65 -18.27 -3.76
C PHE A 94 -4.16 -18.54 -3.78
N TRP A 95 -4.77 -18.54 -4.95
CA TRP A 95 -6.22 -18.64 -5.04
C TRP A 95 -6.81 -19.82 -4.27
N ASP A 96 -6.20 -20.99 -4.41
CA ASP A 96 -6.73 -22.18 -3.73
C ASP A 96 -6.73 -22.03 -2.22
N GLU A 97 -5.82 -21.25 -1.68
CA GLU A 97 -5.71 -21.06 -0.24
C GLU A 97 -6.68 -20.01 0.29
N ILE A 98 -7.01 -19.03 -0.54
CA ILE A 98 -7.76 -17.87 -0.07
C ILE A 98 -9.19 -17.81 -0.55
N LYS A 99 -9.56 -18.58 -1.56
CA LYS A 99 -10.88 -18.45 -2.17
C LYS A 99 -12.02 -18.60 -1.18
N ASP A 100 -11.86 -19.46 -0.20
CA ASP A 100 -12.91 -19.69 0.79
C ASP A 100 -12.88 -18.69 1.93
N LYS A 101 -11.83 -17.87 1.97
CA LYS A 101 -11.68 -16.89 3.04
C LYS A 101 -12.11 -15.50 2.62
N LEU A 102 -12.24 -15.27 1.32
CA LEU A 102 -12.64 -13.96 0.83
C LEU A 102 -14.14 -13.83 0.78
N TRP A 103 -14.62 -12.60 0.94
CA TRP A 103 -16.04 -12.34 0.80
C TRP A 103 -16.28 -11.98 -0.66
N LYS A 104 -16.90 -12.87 -1.40
CA LYS A 104 -17.16 -12.70 -2.82
C LYS A 104 -15.85 -12.37 -3.54
N ASP A 105 -15.83 -11.28 -4.28
CA ASP A 105 -14.64 -10.90 -5.02
C ASP A 105 -13.85 -9.80 -4.34
N SER A 106 -14.23 -9.41 -3.15
CA SER A 106 -13.55 -8.31 -2.48
C SER A 106 -12.36 -8.82 -1.69
N PHE A 107 -11.22 -8.18 -1.87
CA PHE A 107 -10.01 -8.51 -1.12
C PHE A 107 -9.81 -7.48 -0.01
N TRP A 108 -9.64 -6.22 -0.38
CA TRP A 108 -9.38 -5.16 0.58
C TRP A 108 -10.65 -4.43 0.98
N SER A 109 -10.64 -3.90 2.18
CA SER A 109 -11.65 -2.92 2.59
C SER A 109 -11.53 -1.71 1.66
N ASP A 110 -12.59 -0.97 1.50
CA ASP A 110 -12.58 0.22 0.66
C ASP A 110 -11.71 1.32 1.25
N SER A 111 -11.50 1.28 2.55
CA SER A 111 -10.73 2.31 3.24
C SER A 111 -9.28 1.90 3.40
N TYR A 112 -8.43 2.89 3.59
CA TYR A 112 -7.05 2.65 3.99
C TYR A 112 -6.60 3.87 4.79
N PHE A 113 -5.48 3.72 5.50
CA PHE A 113 -4.90 4.82 6.26
C PHE A 113 -3.51 5.08 5.74
N ILE A 114 -3.13 6.35 5.68
CA ILE A 114 -1.78 6.71 5.30
C ILE A 114 -1.34 7.94 6.09
N THR A 115 -0.14 7.89 6.65
CA THR A 115 0.43 9.00 7.40
C THR A 115 1.86 9.21 6.95
N THR A 116 2.39 10.40 7.24
CA THR A 116 3.83 10.62 7.06
C THR A 116 4.51 10.15 8.33
N THR A 117 5.82 9.98 8.28
CA THR A 117 6.57 9.58 9.47
C THR A 117 6.54 10.65 10.56
N GLY A 118 6.13 11.86 10.23
CA GLY A 118 5.96 12.89 11.25
C GLY A 118 4.68 12.73 12.05
N GLY A 119 3.90 11.70 11.74
CA GLY A 119 2.67 11.46 12.47
C GLY A 119 1.46 12.23 11.97
N CYS A 120 1.63 12.99 10.91
CA CYS A 120 0.54 13.76 10.35
C CYS A 120 -0.28 12.88 9.42
N LEU A 121 -1.55 12.72 9.74
CA LEU A 121 -2.44 11.94 8.90
C LEU A 121 -2.72 12.73 7.63
N LEU A 122 -2.27 12.21 6.50
CA LEU A 122 -2.46 12.87 5.23
C LEU A 122 -3.82 12.57 4.64
N TYR A 123 -4.26 11.36 4.82
CA TYR A 123 -5.47 10.96 4.12
C TYR A 123 -5.99 9.64 4.66
N THR A 124 -7.31 9.57 4.81
CA THR A 124 -7.99 8.34 5.14
C THR A 124 -8.99 8.17 4.02
N SER A 125 -8.84 7.11 3.24
CA SER A 125 -9.76 6.88 2.14
C SER A 125 -11.09 6.44 2.71
N PRO A 126 -12.09 7.26 2.64
CA PRO A 126 -13.38 6.91 3.21
C PRO A 126 -14.16 6.01 2.26
N SER A 127 -15.13 5.31 2.80
CA SER A 127 -16.05 4.59 1.97
C SER A 127 -16.92 5.66 1.29
N PRO A 128 -17.62 5.31 0.23
CA PRO A 128 -18.50 6.30 -0.41
C PRO A 128 -19.50 6.91 0.56
N ARG A 129 -19.90 6.13 1.56
CA ARG A 129 -20.81 6.65 2.55
C ARG A 129 -20.18 7.73 3.37
N ASP A 130 -18.94 7.51 3.77
CA ASP A 130 -18.24 8.48 4.57
C ASP A 130 -18.01 9.76 3.79
N MET A 131 -17.74 9.64 2.52
CA MET A 131 -17.53 10.80 1.68
C MET A 131 -18.80 11.62 1.60
N ARG A 132 -19.92 10.97 1.54
CA ARG A 132 -21.17 11.70 1.49
C ARG A 132 -21.48 12.43 2.79
N ARG A 133 -20.98 11.91 3.88
CA ARG A 133 -21.22 12.56 5.16
C ARG A 133 -20.28 13.74 5.36
N SER A 134 -19.17 13.72 4.69
CA SER A 134 -18.28 14.85 4.80
C SER A 134 -18.67 15.89 3.79
#